data_610827810d3507260abe29baf1b7e002
#
_entry.id   610827810d3507260abe29baf1b7e002
#
_cell.length_a   1.000
_cell.length_b   1.000
_cell.length_c   1.000
_cell.angle_alpha   90.00
_cell.angle_beta   90.00
_cell.angle_gamma   90.00
#
_symmetry.space_group_name_H-M   'P 1'
#
loop_
_entity.id
_entity.type
_entity.pdbx_description
1 polymer ?
#
loop_
_entity_poly.entity_id
_entity_poly.type
_entity_poly.pdbx_seq_one_letter_code
_entity_poly.pdbx_strand_id
1 'polypeptide(L)'
;MTEEQEVPPNRDWVYTSSLQLAAVPSAASCSRMLVRLTLTRWNLADYVETAELVMSELVTNAVQATGLTGPEPKSWEITAEHVIGVQLRAVGTSLVLDVWDSSSDAPVTSNPGEDAEGGRGLLLIGAMAKQWDVFCPHAGGKIVWAELELDRAAKPPPLTTMPVRIPGATKPPKGPTNTMAEEALLQRFLDALYQWDEPRPA
;
A
#
# COMPACT_ATOMS: atom_id res chain seq x y z
N MET A 1 23.84 -37.97 -20.66
CA MET A 1 23.08 -37.97 -19.39
C MET A 1 22.96 -36.49 -19.01
N THR A 2 21.90 -35.88 -19.43
CA THR A 2 21.57 -34.48 -19.10
C THR A 2 20.88 -34.52 -17.75
N GLU A 3 21.49 -33.91 -16.72
CA GLU A 3 20.83 -33.68 -15.44
C GLU A 3 19.64 -32.76 -15.68
N GLU A 4 18.44 -33.30 -15.59
CA GLU A 4 17.22 -32.50 -15.43
C GLU A 4 17.36 -31.77 -14.09
N GLN A 5 17.61 -30.47 -14.17
CA GLN A 5 17.44 -29.60 -13.02
C GLN A 5 15.96 -29.63 -12.66
N GLU A 6 15.63 -30.34 -11.60
CA GLU A 6 14.32 -30.23 -10.94
C GLU A 6 14.10 -28.76 -10.58
N VAL A 7 13.20 -28.14 -11.32
CA VAL A 7 12.67 -26.84 -10.96
C VAL A 7 11.89 -27.02 -9.64
N PRO A 8 12.30 -26.39 -8.53
CA PRO A 8 11.60 -26.58 -7.27
C PRO A 8 10.12 -26.24 -7.46
N PRO A 9 9.20 -27.13 -7.05
CA PRO A 9 7.78 -26.83 -7.08
C PRO A 9 7.52 -25.73 -6.05
N ASN A 10 6.85 -24.70 -6.51
CA ASN A 10 6.34 -23.60 -5.69
C ASN A 10 7.29 -22.41 -5.51
N ARG A 11 7.47 -21.64 -6.59
CA ARG A 11 7.72 -20.21 -6.40
C ARG A 11 6.38 -19.63 -5.96
N ASP A 12 6.31 -19.20 -4.70
CA ASP A 12 5.19 -18.41 -4.21
C ASP A 12 5.10 -17.15 -5.05
N TRP A 13 4.17 -17.13 -6.00
CA TRP A 13 3.96 -15.99 -6.86
C TRP A 13 3.44 -14.85 -6.01
N VAL A 14 4.22 -13.78 -5.91
CA VAL A 14 3.80 -12.56 -5.24
C VAL A 14 3.05 -11.69 -6.25
N TYR A 15 1.75 -11.48 -6.01
CA TYR A 15 0.98 -10.50 -6.75
C TYR A 15 1.03 -9.19 -6.02
N THR A 16 1.44 -8.14 -6.70
CA THR A 16 1.59 -6.81 -6.12
C THR A 16 0.77 -5.80 -6.91
N SER A 17 0.09 -4.91 -6.20
CA SER A 17 -0.57 -3.73 -6.76
C SER A 17 -0.29 -2.56 -5.86
N SER A 18 0.24 -1.46 -6.39
CA SER A 18 0.63 -0.29 -5.61
C SER A 18 0.14 1.01 -6.26
N LEU A 19 -0.04 2.02 -5.43
CA LEU A 19 -0.46 3.36 -5.83
C LEU A 19 0.16 4.40 -4.90
N GLN A 20 0.60 5.51 -5.46
CA GLN A 20 0.98 6.70 -4.69
C GLN A 20 -0.20 7.67 -4.65
N LEU A 21 -0.45 8.22 -3.47
CA LEU A 21 -1.54 9.16 -3.22
C LEU A 21 -1.01 10.40 -2.49
N ALA A 22 -1.61 11.54 -2.75
CA ALA A 22 -1.45 12.67 -1.84
C ALA A 22 -2.10 12.32 -0.49
N ALA A 23 -1.42 12.66 0.60
CA ALA A 23 -1.92 12.46 1.96
C ALA A 23 -2.99 13.50 2.30
N VAL A 24 -4.16 13.36 1.72
CA VAL A 24 -5.34 14.20 1.91
C VAL A 24 -6.55 13.34 2.25
N PRO A 25 -7.64 13.89 2.82
CA PRO A 25 -8.79 13.08 3.27
C PRO A 25 -9.39 12.15 2.20
N SER A 26 -9.34 12.52 0.92
CA SER A 26 -9.82 11.69 -0.19
C SER A 26 -8.96 10.45 -0.48
N ALA A 27 -7.74 10.37 0.06
CA ALA A 27 -6.84 9.23 -0.15
C ALA A 27 -7.46 7.91 0.32
N ALA A 28 -8.22 7.92 1.42
CA ALA A 28 -8.93 6.75 1.91
C ALA A 28 -9.96 6.22 0.90
N SER A 29 -10.66 7.10 0.18
CA SER A 29 -11.61 6.69 -0.86
C SER A 29 -10.91 6.13 -2.10
N CYS A 30 -9.77 6.72 -2.49
CA CYS A 30 -8.95 6.21 -3.59
C CYS A 30 -8.35 4.84 -3.27
N SER A 31 -7.89 4.64 -2.04
CA SER A 31 -7.32 3.37 -1.61
C SER A 31 -8.37 2.24 -1.59
N ARG A 32 -9.61 2.51 -1.15
CA ARG A 32 -10.72 1.54 -1.27
C ARG A 32 -10.98 1.13 -2.71
N MET A 33 -10.95 2.09 -3.65
CA MET A 33 -11.11 1.78 -5.07
C MET A 33 -9.98 0.86 -5.57
N LEU A 34 -8.73 1.12 -5.18
CA LEU A 34 -7.59 0.27 -5.51
C LEU A 34 -7.79 -1.16 -4.96
N VAL A 35 -8.19 -1.30 -3.70
CA VAL A 35 -8.47 -2.59 -3.06
C VAL A 35 -9.53 -3.36 -3.85
N ARG A 36 -10.68 -2.73 -4.12
CA ARG A 36 -11.78 -3.35 -4.85
C ARG A 36 -11.37 -3.84 -6.23
N LEU A 37 -10.72 -2.97 -7.02
CA LEU A 37 -10.26 -3.32 -8.36
C LEU A 37 -9.23 -4.45 -8.32
N THR A 38 -8.27 -4.38 -7.40
CA THR A 38 -7.19 -5.35 -7.28
C THR A 38 -7.72 -6.72 -6.86
N LEU A 39 -8.50 -6.79 -5.78
CA LEU A 39 -9.00 -8.07 -5.26
C LEU A 39 -10.01 -8.72 -6.22
N THR A 40 -10.84 -7.94 -6.90
CA THR A 40 -11.72 -8.47 -7.96
C THR A 40 -10.89 -9.11 -9.08
N ARG A 41 -9.80 -8.47 -9.52
CA ARG A 41 -8.89 -9.01 -10.54
C ARG A 41 -8.13 -10.25 -10.08
N TRP A 42 -7.84 -10.36 -8.78
CA TRP A 42 -7.14 -11.51 -8.20
C TRP A 42 -8.09 -12.65 -7.81
N ASN A 43 -9.38 -12.52 -8.14
CA ASN A 43 -10.43 -13.48 -7.78
C ASN A 43 -10.58 -13.68 -6.26
N LEU A 44 -10.44 -12.56 -5.52
CA LEU A 44 -10.54 -12.46 -4.07
C LEU A 44 -11.67 -11.50 -3.66
N ALA A 45 -12.76 -11.47 -4.41
CA ALA A 45 -13.88 -10.53 -4.18
C ALA A 45 -14.50 -10.66 -2.78
N ASP A 46 -14.46 -11.84 -2.18
CA ASP A 46 -15.03 -12.12 -0.84
C ASP A 46 -14.29 -11.36 0.27
N TYR A 47 -13.05 -10.92 0.01
CA TYR A 47 -12.22 -10.21 0.99
C TYR A 47 -12.28 -8.68 0.83
N VAL A 48 -13.03 -8.17 -0.16
CA VAL A 48 -13.04 -6.73 -0.49
C VAL A 48 -13.49 -5.89 0.70
N GLU A 49 -14.59 -6.23 1.37
CA GLU A 49 -15.13 -5.43 2.48
C GLU A 49 -14.13 -5.31 3.64
N THR A 50 -13.56 -6.44 4.06
CA THR A 50 -12.57 -6.48 5.13
C THR A 50 -11.30 -5.70 4.75
N ALA A 51 -10.79 -5.91 3.55
CA ALA A 51 -9.59 -5.26 3.07
C ALA A 51 -9.79 -3.75 2.85
N GLU A 52 -10.96 -3.30 2.36
CA GLU A 52 -11.30 -1.88 2.24
C GLU A 52 -11.33 -1.18 3.61
N LEU A 53 -11.88 -1.85 4.61
CA LEU A 53 -11.94 -1.30 5.97
C LEU A 53 -10.54 -1.18 6.57
N VAL A 54 -9.75 -2.26 6.55
CA VAL A 54 -8.36 -2.25 7.04
C VAL A 54 -7.53 -1.20 6.31
N MET A 55 -7.58 -1.16 4.97
CA MET A 55 -6.83 -0.20 4.16
C MET A 55 -7.26 1.25 4.48
N SER A 56 -8.55 1.49 4.71
CA SER A 56 -9.04 2.82 5.06
C SER A 56 -8.46 3.32 6.37
N GLU A 57 -8.35 2.45 7.37
CA GLU A 57 -7.75 2.79 8.67
C GLU A 57 -6.25 3.05 8.54
N LEU A 58 -5.52 2.20 7.81
CA LEU A 58 -4.09 2.40 7.56
C LEU A 58 -3.83 3.74 6.85
N VAL A 59 -4.59 4.05 5.81
CA VAL A 59 -4.45 5.31 5.04
C VAL A 59 -4.86 6.52 5.89
N THR A 60 -5.91 6.41 6.70
CA THR A 60 -6.34 7.50 7.59
C THR A 60 -5.24 7.82 8.61
N ASN A 61 -4.59 6.80 9.18
CA ASN A 61 -3.45 6.98 10.08
C ASN A 61 -2.28 7.67 9.38
N ALA A 62 -1.95 7.28 8.15
CA ALA A 62 -0.89 7.91 7.37
C ALA A 62 -1.22 9.38 7.03
N VAL A 63 -2.48 9.68 6.65
CA VAL A 63 -2.94 11.06 6.40
C VAL A 63 -2.87 11.91 7.66
N GLN A 64 -3.21 11.36 8.83
CA GLN A 64 -3.09 12.07 10.10
C GLN A 64 -1.64 12.35 10.48
N ALA A 65 -0.71 11.43 10.14
CA ALA A 65 0.70 11.56 10.47
C ALA A 65 1.44 12.57 9.59
N THR A 66 1.12 12.65 8.30
CA THR A 66 1.93 13.40 7.32
C THR A 66 1.10 14.28 6.39
N GLY A 67 -0.22 14.23 6.49
CA GLY A 67 -1.12 14.80 5.51
C GLY A 67 -1.56 16.22 5.78
N LEU A 68 -2.19 16.76 4.76
CA LEU A 68 -2.94 18.00 4.82
C LEU A 68 -4.39 17.67 5.22
N THR A 69 -4.71 17.90 6.49
CA THR A 69 -6.03 17.56 7.08
C THR A 69 -7.07 18.68 6.97
N GLY A 70 -6.69 19.81 6.36
CA GLY A 70 -7.61 20.91 6.12
C GLY A 70 -8.78 20.50 5.21
N PRO A 71 -9.93 21.22 5.28
CA PRO A 71 -11.14 20.83 4.54
C PRO A 71 -10.98 20.89 3.02
N GLU A 72 -10.10 21.74 2.51
CA GLU A 72 -9.84 21.91 1.09
C GLU A 72 -8.34 22.15 0.82
N PRO A 73 -7.48 21.13 0.93
CA PRO A 73 -6.07 21.30 0.65
C PRO A 73 -5.85 21.67 -0.82
N LYS A 74 -5.00 22.66 -1.05
CA LYS A 74 -4.69 23.13 -2.40
C LYS A 74 -3.56 22.28 -3.00
N SER A 75 -3.60 22.07 -4.31
CA SER A 75 -2.59 21.23 -5.00
C SER A 75 -1.16 21.74 -4.84
N TRP A 76 -0.97 23.06 -4.67
CA TRP A 76 0.37 23.66 -4.45
C TRP A 76 0.89 23.53 -3.02
N GLU A 77 0.05 23.12 -2.07
CA GLU A 77 0.46 22.80 -0.68
C GLU A 77 1.01 21.39 -0.57
N ILE A 78 0.72 20.54 -1.56
CA ILE A 78 1.18 19.17 -1.60
C ILE A 78 2.67 19.14 -1.97
N THR A 79 3.50 18.71 -1.04
CA THR A 79 4.94 18.49 -1.23
C THR A 79 5.25 17.00 -1.25
N ALA A 80 6.51 16.63 -1.48
CA ALA A 80 6.95 15.23 -1.40
C ALA A 80 6.68 14.58 -0.04
N GLU A 81 6.65 15.35 1.03
CA GLU A 81 6.36 14.87 2.38
C GLU A 81 4.89 14.48 2.58
N HIS A 82 4.00 15.04 1.76
CA HIS A 82 2.57 14.78 1.77
C HIS A 82 2.16 13.66 0.80
N VAL A 83 3.05 12.73 0.49
CA VAL A 83 2.75 11.57 -0.34
C VAL A 83 2.80 10.31 0.50
N ILE A 84 1.82 9.44 0.31
CA ILE A 84 1.76 8.12 0.90
C ILE A 84 1.81 7.05 -0.19
N GLY A 85 2.42 5.92 0.13
CA GLY A 85 2.44 4.74 -0.73
C GLY A 85 1.46 3.70 -0.20
N VAL A 86 0.59 3.18 -1.06
CA VAL A 86 -0.39 2.15 -0.74
C VAL A 86 -0.07 0.92 -1.56
N GLN A 87 0.01 -0.25 -0.93
CA GLN A 87 0.31 -1.50 -1.60
C GLN A 87 -0.56 -2.65 -1.11
N LEU A 88 -0.91 -3.55 -2.03
CA LEU A 88 -1.49 -4.85 -1.75
C LEU A 88 -0.54 -5.91 -2.29
N ARG A 89 -0.26 -6.94 -1.49
CA ARG A 89 0.54 -8.10 -1.88
C ARG A 89 -0.21 -9.38 -1.53
N ALA A 90 -0.27 -10.33 -2.46
CA ALA A 90 -0.80 -11.66 -2.18
C ALA A 90 0.31 -12.69 -2.34
N VAL A 91 0.55 -13.43 -1.26
CA VAL A 91 1.60 -14.48 -1.16
C VAL A 91 0.95 -15.75 -0.61
N GLY A 92 0.85 -16.78 -1.41
CA GLY A 92 0.15 -18.01 -0.99
C GLY A 92 -1.28 -17.71 -0.54
N THR A 93 -1.58 -18.02 0.71
CA THR A 93 -2.89 -17.75 1.35
C THR A 93 -2.88 -16.50 2.23
N SER A 94 -1.95 -15.59 2.02
CA SER A 94 -1.86 -14.33 2.75
C SER A 94 -2.10 -13.14 1.83
N LEU A 95 -2.91 -12.19 2.29
CA LEU A 95 -3.08 -10.87 1.69
C LEU A 95 -2.50 -9.83 2.62
N VAL A 96 -1.44 -9.15 2.19
CA VAL A 96 -0.79 -8.10 2.97
C VAL A 96 -1.18 -6.75 2.40
N LEU A 97 -1.61 -5.86 3.28
CA LEU A 97 -1.98 -4.47 3.00
C LEU A 97 -0.93 -3.59 3.66
N ASP A 98 -0.22 -2.79 2.87
CA ASP A 98 0.87 -1.94 3.34
C ASP A 98 0.56 -0.48 3.04
N VAL A 99 0.86 0.41 3.99
CA VAL A 99 0.84 1.85 3.77
C VAL A 99 2.13 2.46 4.28
N TRP A 100 2.88 3.08 3.38
CA TRP A 100 4.06 3.87 3.69
C TRP A 100 3.69 5.34 3.84
N ASP A 101 4.27 6.01 4.83
CA ASP A 101 4.23 7.46 5.00
C ASP A 101 5.61 8.01 5.40
N SER A 102 5.82 9.31 5.21
CA SER A 102 7.10 9.99 5.45
C SER A 102 7.42 10.25 6.92
N SER A 103 6.47 10.07 7.85
CA SER A 103 6.68 10.30 9.29
C SER A 103 7.53 9.20 9.91
N SER A 104 8.44 9.59 10.78
CA SER A 104 9.21 8.65 11.62
C SER A 104 8.53 8.35 12.95
N ASP A 105 7.43 9.01 13.25
CA ASP A 105 6.73 8.83 14.51
C ASP A 105 5.96 7.49 14.51
N ALA A 106 6.06 6.76 15.61
CA ALA A 106 5.28 5.56 15.78
C ALA A 106 3.77 5.89 15.68
N PRO A 107 2.96 5.02 15.07
CA PRO A 107 1.52 5.22 15.04
C PRO A 107 0.99 5.26 16.47
N VAL A 108 0.18 6.28 16.74
CA VAL A 108 -0.38 6.49 18.08
C VAL A 108 -1.47 5.45 18.32
N THR A 109 -1.16 4.45 19.11
CA THR A 109 -2.18 3.59 19.72
C THR A 109 -2.82 4.37 20.86
N SER A 110 -3.80 5.20 20.57
CA SER A 110 -4.54 5.87 21.64
C SER A 110 -5.34 4.83 22.40
N ASN A 111 -5.07 4.68 23.70
CA ASN A 111 -6.06 4.08 24.59
C ASN A 111 -7.32 4.94 24.49
N PRO A 112 -8.47 4.40 24.17
CA PRO A 112 -9.70 5.18 24.06
C PRO A 112 -10.09 5.72 25.43
N GLY A 113 -9.69 6.96 25.74
CA GLY A 113 -10.44 7.81 26.61
C GLY A 113 -11.79 8.06 25.94
N GLU A 114 -12.86 8.14 26.69
CA GLU A 114 -14.26 8.11 26.23
C GLU A 114 -14.63 9.14 25.12
N ASP A 115 -13.75 10.10 24.80
CA ASP A 115 -14.00 11.20 23.85
C ASP A 115 -13.11 11.19 22.59
N ALA A 116 -12.24 10.17 22.37
CA ALA A 116 -11.33 10.18 21.21
C ALA A 116 -11.93 9.42 20.03
N GLU A 117 -12.38 10.15 19.01
CA GLU A 117 -12.71 9.58 17.67
C GLU A 117 -11.47 8.98 16.97
N GLY A 118 -10.26 9.33 17.41
CA GLY A 118 -8.98 8.78 16.92
C GLY A 118 -8.47 7.63 17.80
N GLY A 119 -7.96 6.55 17.22
CA GLY A 119 -7.32 5.43 17.92
C GLY A 119 -8.07 4.10 17.87
N ARG A 120 -9.31 4.09 17.41
CA ARG A 120 -10.09 2.84 17.21
C ARG A 120 -9.63 2.05 15.99
N GLY A 121 -8.98 2.70 15.03
CA GLY A 121 -8.55 2.09 13.77
C GLY A 121 -7.60 0.92 13.96
N LEU A 122 -6.56 1.09 14.79
CA LEU A 122 -5.60 0.02 15.07
C LEU A 122 -6.22 -1.13 15.89
N LEU A 123 -7.16 -0.86 16.77
CA LEU A 123 -7.93 -1.89 17.46
C LEU A 123 -8.79 -2.70 16.48
N LEU A 124 -9.41 -2.01 15.53
CA LEU A 124 -10.19 -2.65 14.48
C LEU A 124 -9.31 -3.52 13.59
N ILE A 125 -8.14 -3.02 13.18
CA ILE A 125 -7.15 -3.80 12.42
C ILE A 125 -6.74 -5.03 13.22
N GLY A 126 -6.43 -4.91 14.51
CA GLY A 126 -6.07 -6.02 15.39
C GLY A 126 -7.17 -7.08 15.55
N ALA A 127 -8.44 -6.70 15.40
CA ALA A 127 -9.57 -7.64 15.45
C ALA A 127 -9.82 -8.36 14.11
N MET A 128 -9.40 -7.78 12.99
CA MET A 128 -9.69 -8.27 11.64
C MET A 128 -8.48 -8.91 10.95
N ALA A 129 -7.29 -8.46 11.27
CA ALA A 129 -6.05 -8.97 10.71
C ALA A 129 -5.54 -10.17 11.50
N LYS A 130 -4.91 -11.13 10.82
CA LYS A 130 -4.16 -12.22 11.45
C LYS A 130 -3.00 -11.67 12.28
N GLN A 131 -2.33 -10.65 11.74
CA GLN A 131 -1.28 -9.88 12.40
C GLN A 131 -1.13 -8.50 11.73
N TRP A 132 -0.58 -7.56 12.45
CA TRP A 132 -0.18 -6.26 11.94
C TRP A 132 1.03 -5.76 12.72
N ASP A 133 1.84 -4.89 12.09
CA ASP A 133 3.01 -4.31 12.74
C ASP A 133 3.44 -3.04 11.99
N VAL A 134 4.51 -2.42 12.49
CA VAL A 134 5.14 -1.24 11.92
C VAL A 134 6.59 -1.54 11.58
N PHE A 135 6.95 -1.25 10.35
CA PHE A 135 8.34 -1.33 9.90
C PHE A 135 8.88 0.06 9.60
N CYS A 136 10.03 0.41 10.18
CA CYS A 136 10.72 1.68 9.96
C CYS A 136 11.96 1.43 9.09
N PRO A 137 11.90 1.70 7.77
CA PRO A 137 13.04 1.50 6.89
C PRO A 137 14.15 2.53 7.16
N HIS A 138 15.41 2.13 6.91
CA HIS A 138 16.56 3.05 7.03
C HIS A 138 16.47 4.25 6.09
N ALA A 139 15.76 4.13 4.98
CA ALA A 139 15.50 5.22 4.04
C ALA A 139 14.59 6.32 4.60
N GLY A 140 13.99 6.11 5.77
CA GLY A 140 13.10 7.01 6.48
C GLY A 140 11.63 6.79 6.16
N GLY A 141 10.76 7.36 7.00
CA GLY A 141 9.34 7.07 7.01
C GLY A 141 9.04 5.79 7.76
N LYS A 142 7.79 5.33 7.65
CA LYS A 142 7.34 4.05 8.21
C LYS A 142 6.39 3.34 7.27
N ILE A 143 6.30 2.03 7.40
CA ILE A 143 5.28 1.19 6.77
C ILE A 143 4.43 0.59 7.89
N VAL A 144 3.14 0.87 7.87
CA VAL A 144 2.17 0.15 8.71
C VAL A 144 1.50 -0.89 7.82
N TRP A 145 1.54 -2.13 8.24
CA TRP A 145 1.05 -3.25 7.45
C TRP A 145 0.12 -4.16 8.26
N ALA A 146 -0.78 -4.82 7.54
CA ALA A 146 -1.70 -5.81 8.09
C ALA A 146 -1.81 -7.01 7.16
N GLU A 147 -1.80 -8.21 7.72
CA GLU A 147 -1.98 -9.48 7.01
C GLU A 147 -3.39 -10.03 7.24
N LEU A 148 -4.10 -10.29 6.17
CA LEU A 148 -5.37 -11.02 6.17
C LEU A 148 -5.13 -12.45 5.70
N GLU A 149 -5.73 -13.41 6.39
CA GLU A 149 -5.69 -14.82 5.99
C GLU A 149 -6.73 -15.10 4.90
N LEU A 150 -6.29 -15.80 3.85
CA LEU A 150 -7.13 -16.23 2.74
C LEU A 150 -7.43 -17.72 2.83
N ASP A 151 -8.63 -18.14 2.47
CA ASP A 151 -9.00 -19.55 2.35
C ASP A 151 -8.45 -20.20 1.07
N ARG A 152 -7.97 -19.38 0.14
CA ARG A 152 -7.38 -19.78 -1.15
C ARG A 152 -6.29 -18.83 -1.60
N ALA A 153 -5.36 -19.33 -2.38
CA ALA A 153 -4.33 -18.48 -2.99
C ALA A 153 -4.94 -17.54 -4.04
N ALA A 154 -4.38 -16.33 -4.15
CA ALA A 154 -4.70 -15.41 -5.22
C ALA A 154 -4.39 -16.07 -6.57
N LYS A 155 -5.24 -15.84 -7.56
CA LYS A 155 -5.00 -16.29 -8.95
C LYS A 155 -4.53 -15.11 -9.80
N PRO A 156 -3.53 -15.32 -10.65
CA PRO A 156 -3.12 -14.27 -11.57
C PRO A 156 -4.32 -13.88 -12.43
N PRO A 157 -4.50 -12.58 -12.69
CA PRO A 157 -5.40 -12.19 -13.76
C PRO A 157 -4.92 -12.86 -15.05
N PRO A 158 -5.83 -13.33 -15.92
CA PRO A 158 -5.42 -13.80 -17.22
C PRO A 158 -4.56 -12.72 -17.87
N LEU A 159 -3.46 -13.13 -18.52
CA LEU A 159 -2.59 -12.21 -19.26
C LEU A 159 -3.41 -11.58 -20.40
N THR A 160 -4.24 -10.63 -20.03
CA THR A 160 -4.90 -9.77 -21.00
C THR A 160 -3.78 -8.91 -21.55
N THR A 161 -3.49 -9.04 -22.83
CA THR A 161 -2.57 -8.17 -23.54
C THR A 161 -2.92 -6.74 -23.17
N MET A 162 -2.08 -6.10 -22.38
CA MET A 162 -2.25 -4.68 -22.06
C MET A 162 -2.37 -3.93 -23.39
N PRO A 163 -3.33 -3.02 -23.53
CA PRO A 163 -3.39 -2.21 -24.75
C PRO A 163 -2.03 -1.57 -24.94
N VAL A 164 -1.40 -1.88 -26.07
CA VAL A 164 -0.08 -1.34 -26.41
C VAL A 164 -0.24 0.17 -26.46
N ARG A 165 0.44 0.87 -25.59
CA ARG A 165 0.46 2.32 -25.60
C ARG A 165 1.16 2.75 -26.89
N ILE A 166 0.41 3.31 -27.83
CA ILE A 166 0.98 3.82 -29.10
C ILE A 166 1.78 5.09 -28.72
N PRO A 167 3.12 5.08 -28.89
CA PRO A 167 3.93 6.26 -28.60
C PRO A 167 3.44 7.44 -29.45
N GLY A 168 3.21 8.60 -28.84
CA GLY A 168 2.80 9.82 -29.55
C GLY A 168 1.30 10.11 -29.57
N ALA A 169 0.44 9.21 -29.05
CA ALA A 169 -1.02 9.42 -29.04
C ALA A 169 -1.50 10.43 -27.99
N THR A 170 -0.68 10.76 -26.99
CA THR A 170 -0.98 11.78 -25.99
C THR A 170 0.12 12.81 -25.91
N LYS A 171 -0.23 14.08 -26.06
CA LYS A 171 0.71 15.19 -25.77
C LYS A 171 0.99 15.18 -24.27
N PRO A 172 2.26 15.31 -23.84
CA PRO A 172 2.57 15.45 -22.43
C PRO A 172 1.86 16.69 -21.87
N PRO A 173 1.41 16.65 -20.61
CA PRO A 173 0.79 17.82 -19.99
C PRO A 173 1.76 19.01 -20.02
N LYS A 174 1.27 20.17 -20.44
CA LYS A 174 2.03 21.42 -20.42
C LYS A 174 2.01 21.94 -18.98
N GLY A 175 3.04 21.64 -18.22
CA GLY A 175 3.24 22.19 -16.87
C GLY A 175 4.63 21.80 -16.35
N PRO A 176 5.19 22.53 -15.37
CA PRO A 176 6.42 22.12 -14.72
C PRO A 176 6.16 20.81 -13.98
N THR A 177 6.63 19.72 -14.54
CA THR A 177 6.73 18.45 -13.83
C THR A 177 7.89 18.53 -12.85
N ASN A 178 7.61 18.48 -11.57
CA ASN A 178 8.64 18.46 -10.52
C ASN A 178 9.19 17.03 -10.41
N THR A 179 9.69 16.52 -11.53
CA THR A 179 10.15 15.13 -11.72
C THR A 179 11.23 14.70 -10.74
N MET A 180 12.09 15.63 -10.28
CA MET A 180 13.16 15.26 -9.34
C MET A 180 12.65 14.93 -7.93
N ALA A 181 11.61 15.64 -7.45
CA ALA A 181 11.04 15.36 -6.14
C ALA A 181 10.24 14.05 -6.15
N GLU A 182 9.53 13.77 -7.25
CA GLU A 182 8.81 12.53 -7.45
C GLU A 182 9.76 11.33 -7.56
N GLU A 183 10.89 11.48 -8.25
CA GLU A 183 11.89 10.42 -8.41
C GLU A 183 12.56 10.07 -7.07
N ALA A 184 12.97 11.06 -6.29
CA ALA A 184 13.56 10.83 -4.98
C ALA A 184 12.59 10.18 -3.99
N LEU A 185 11.31 10.58 -4.02
CA LEU A 185 10.28 9.97 -3.18
C LEU A 185 9.96 8.54 -3.62
N LEU A 186 9.83 8.32 -4.94
CA LEU A 186 9.62 6.99 -5.48
C LEU A 186 10.77 6.06 -5.10
N GLN A 187 12.00 6.55 -5.18
CA GLN A 187 13.18 5.77 -4.78
C GLN A 187 13.14 5.42 -3.30
N ARG A 188 12.83 6.37 -2.41
CA ARG A 188 12.66 6.10 -0.97
C ARG A 188 11.59 5.05 -0.69
N PHE A 189 10.47 5.13 -1.40
CA PHE A 189 9.39 4.16 -1.28
C PHE A 189 9.82 2.76 -1.76
N LEU A 190 10.48 2.68 -2.91
CA LEU A 190 11.01 1.42 -3.43
C LEU A 190 12.09 0.83 -2.51
N ASP A 191 13.01 1.65 -2.01
CA ASP A 191 14.05 1.22 -1.06
C ASP A 191 13.43 0.69 0.23
N ALA A 192 12.37 1.33 0.73
CA ALA A 192 11.63 0.87 1.88
C ALA A 192 10.97 -0.50 1.64
N LEU A 193 10.38 -0.71 0.47
CA LEU A 193 9.77 -1.98 0.10
C LEU A 193 10.80 -3.09 -0.10
N TYR A 194 11.95 -2.80 -0.73
CA TYR A 194 13.03 -3.78 -0.88
C TYR A 194 13.60 -4.22 0.47
N GLN A 195 13.80 -3.29 1.41
CA GLN A 195 14.24 -3.63 2.77
C GLN A 195 13.20 -4.45 3.53
N TRP A 196 11.93 -4.27 3.21
CA TRP A 196 10.85 -5.08 3.77
C TRP A 196 10.87 -6.55 3.29
N ASP A 197 11.20 -6.76 2.00
CA ASP A 197 11.24 -8.10 1.38
C ASP A 197 12.53 -8.89 1.73
N GLU A 198 13.54 -8.26 2.35
CA GLU A 198 14.73 -8.98 2.80
C GLU A 198 14.37 -9.93 3.97
N PRO A 199 14.79 -11.20 3.90
CA PRO A 199 14.55 -12.14 5.00
C PRO A 199 15.23 -11.61 6.26
N ARG A 200 14.46 -11.42 7.32
CA ARG A 200 14.99 -11.00 8.63
C ARG A 200 16.00 -12.02 9.11
N PRO A 201 17.20 -11.62 9.55
CA PRO A 201 18.12 -12.56 10.20
C PRO A 201 17.44 -13.11 11.46
N ALA A 202 17.55 -14.44 11.63
CA ALA A 202 16.99 -15.20 12.75
C ALA A 202 17.62 -14.78 14.10
#